data_562def7114322448a516cb5f298e2efc
#
_entry.id   562def7114322448a516cb5f298e2efc
#
_cell.length_a   1.000
_cell.length_b   1.000
_cell.length_c   1.000
_cell.angle_alpha   90.00
_cell.angle_beta   90.00
_cell.angle_gamma   90.00
#
_symmetry.space_group_name_H-M   'P 1'
#
loop_
_entity.id
_entity.type
_entity.pdbx_description
1 polymer ?
#
loop_
_entity_poly.entity_id
_entity_poly.type
_entity_poly.pdbx_seq_one_letter_code
_entity_poly.pdbx_strand_id
1 'polypeptide(L)'
;MTYLVIEHFKNKDAAPVYRRFRERGRMAPDGLVYISSWVDESLERCYQVMETGDRALLDAWMKNWRDLVDFEVHPVITSKEAADRVAPLM
;
A
#
# COMPACT_ATOMS: atom_id res chain seq x y z
N MET A 1 2.06 -7.13 11.05
CA MET A 1 0.97 -6.15 10.85
C MET A 1 0.73 -5.95 9.36
N THR A 2 -0.50 -6.02 8.96
CA THR A 2 -0.93 -5.84 7.58
C THR A 2 -1.45 -4.42 7.38
N TYR A 3 -1.06 -3.79 6.29
CA TYR A 3 -1.46 -2.43 5.94
C TYR A 3 -2.13 -2.39 4.58
N LEU A 4 -3.26 -1.70 4.50
CA LEU A 4 -3.83 -1.27 3.23
C LEU A 4 -3.26 0.11 2.93
N VAL A 5 -2.54 0.22 1.82
CA VAL A 5 -1.92 1.47 1.38
C VAL A 5 -2.68 1.95 0.15
N ILE A 6 -3.23 3.14 0.23
CA ILE A 6 -3.91 3.76 -0.90
C ILE A 6 -2.97 4.83 -1.45
N GLU A 7 -2.60 4.67 -2.71
CA GLU A 7 -1.71 5.58 -3.42
C GLU A 7 -2.54 6.47 -4.32
N HIS A 8 -2.60 7.75 -3.99
CA HIS A 8 -3.24 8.77 -4.84
C HIS A 8 -2.18 9.34 -5.77
N PHE A 9 -2.27 9.04 -7.06
CA PHE A 9 -1.29 9.52 -8.04
C PHE A 9 -1.42 11.03 -8.19
N LYS A 10 -0.30 11.74 -8.00
CA LYS A 10 -0.30 13.20 -8.14
C LYS A 10 -0.71 13.60 -9.55
N ASN A 11 -1.51 14.66 -9.66
CA ASN A 11 -2.08 15.13 -10.93
C ASN A 11 -2.95 14.09 -11.62
N LYS A 12 -3.41 13.06 -10.88
CA LYS A 12 -4.18 11.93 -11.45
C LYS A 12 -3.45 11.28 -12.63
N ASP A 13 -2.13 11.22 -12.55
CA ASP A 13 -1.27 10.77 -13.64
C ASP A 13 -0.48 9.52 -13.22
N ALA A 14 -0.88 8.38 -13.74
CA ALA A 14 -0.24 7.10 -13.48
C ALA A 14 1.09 6.93 -14.24
N ALA A 15 1.28 7.61 -15.35
CA ALA A 15 2.40 7.36 -16.25
C ALA A 15 3.78 7.49 -15.59
N PRO A 16 4.08 8.55 -14.80
CA PRO A 16 5.40 8.63 -14.15
C PRO A 16 5.59 7.54 -13.09
N VAL A 17 4.53 7.11 -12.42
CA VAL A 17 4.59 6.04 -11.42
C VAL A 17 4.97 4.71 -12.09
N TYR A 18 4.29 4.36 -13.15
CA TYR A 18 4.55 3.10 -13.88
C TYR A 18 5.89 3.14 -14.62
N ARG A 19 6.34 4.30 -15.05
CA ARG A 19 7.67 4.45 -15.66
C ARG A 19 8.76 4.13 -14.66
N ARG A 20 8.68 4.69 -13.44
CA ARG A 20 9.65 4.40 -12.36
C ARG A 20 9.58 2.93 -11.95
N PHE A 21 8.38 2.37 -11.83
CA PHE A 21 8.21 0.96 -11.51
C PHE A 21 8.89 0.06 -12.54
N ARG A 22 8.74 0.36 -13.80
CA ARG A 22 9.39 -0.41 -14.87
C ARG A 22 10.92 -0.33 -14.80
N GLU A 23 11.45 0.84 -14.43
CA GLU A 23 12.89 1.07 -14.36
C GLU A 23 13.54 0.50 -13.09
N ARG A 24 12.86 0.59 -11.96
CA ARG A 24 13.43 0.33 -10.63
C ARG A 24 12.67 -0.71 -9.80
N GLY A 25 11.54 -1.18 -10.28
CA GLY A 25 10.67 -2.08 -9.53
C GLY A 25 9.97 -1.34 -8.38
N ARG A 26 9.48 -2.11 -7.41
CA ARG A 26 8.72 -1.56 -6.28
C ARG A 26 9.59 -0.82 -5.26
N MET A 27 10.85 -1.18 -5.19
CA MET A 27 11.83 -0.62 -4.24
C MET A 27 11.43 -0.85 -2.79
N ALA A 28 10.77 -1.98 -2.50
CA ALA A 28 10.45 -2.36 -1.13
C ALA A 28 11.71 -2.89 -0.45
N PRO A 29 12.03 -2.39 0.76
CA PRO A 29 13.18 -2.93 1.50
C PRO A 29 12.89 -4.35 2.00
N ASP A 30 13.96 -5.09 2.33
CA ASP A 30 13.82 -6.41 2.93
C ASP A 30 12.99 -6.31 4.22
N GLY A 31 12.08 -7.25 4.41
CA GLY A 31 11.18 -7.24 5.57
C GLY A 31 9.84 -6.54 5.32
N LEU A 32 9.68 -5.86 4.19
CA LEU A 32 8.39 -5.35 3.73
C LEU A 32 7.92 -6.24 2.59
N VAL A 33 6.80 -6.94 2.82
CA VAL A 33 6.28 -7.94 1.89
C VAL A 33 5.08 -7.38 1.14
N TYR A 34 5.14 -7.42 -0.18
CA TYR A 34 4.01 -7.12 -1.05
C TYR A 34 3.07 -8.33 -1.09
N ILE A 35 1.79 -8.10 -0.83
CA ILE A 35 0.76 -9.16 -0.87
C ILE A 35 -0.01 -9.10 -2.18
N SER A 36 -0.65 -7.96 -2.47
CA SER A 36 -1.45 -7.78 -3.67
C SER A 36 -1.75 -6.30 -3.90
N SER A 37 -2.18 -5.95 -5.11
CA SER A 37 -2.61 -4.60 -5.42
C SER A 37 -3.65 -4.57 -6.52
N TRP A 38 -4.44 -3.51 -6.51
CA TRP A 38 -5.45 -3.21 -7.53
C TRP A 38 -5.37 -1.72 -7.84
N VAL A 39 -5.69 -1.35 -9.06
CA VAL A 39 -5.68 0.04 -9.52
C VAL A 39 -7.08 0.40 -9.97
N ASP A 40 -7.55 1.61 -9.64
CA ASP A 40 -8.83 2.10 -10.16
C ASP A 40 -8.84 1.99 -11.68
N GLU A 41 -10.00 1.66 -12.22
CA GLU A 41 -10.18 1.66 -13.67
C GLU A 41 -9.85 3.04 -14.28
N SER A 42 -10.05 4.11 -13.50
CA SER A 42 -9.69 5.48 -13.90
C SER A 42 -8.18 5.73 -13.95
N LEU A 43 -7.34 4.83 -13.42
CA LEU A 43 -5.89 4.97 -13.32
C LEU A 43 -5.45 6.13 -12.41
N GLU A 44 -6.24 6.45 -11.40
CA GLU A 44 -5.96 7.56 -10.48
C GLU A 44 -5.41 7.12 -9.13
N ARG A 45 -5.71 5.88 -8.71
CA ARG A 45 -5.34 5.33 -7.39
C ARG A 45 -4.93 3.88 -7.49
N CYS A 46 -4.00 3.50 -6.61
CA CYS A 46 -3.64 2.11 -6.39
C CYS A 46 -3.97 1.72 -4.95
N TYR A 47 -4.56 0.56 -4.77
CA TYR A 47 -4.87 -0.05 -3.47
C TYR A 47 -3.91 -1.22 -3.29
N GLN A 48 -3.04 -1.14 -2.29
CA GLN A 48 -1.96 -2.11 -2.13
C GLN A 48 -1.95 -2.66 -0.71
N VAL A 49 -1.82 -3.98 -0.60
CA VAL A 49 -1.72 -4.65 0.69
C VAL A 49 -0.27 -5.04 0.92
N MET A 50 0.29 -4.56 2.04
CA MET A 50 1.67 -4.80 2.43
C MET A 50 1.72 -5.37 3.85
N GLU A 51 2.72 -6.21 4.10
CA GLU A 51 2.93 -6.82 5.42
C GLU A 51 4.34 -6.53 5.91
N THR A 52 4.46 -6.12 7.17
CA THR A 52 5.77 -5.96 7.82
C THR A 52 5.62 -6.04 9.34
N GLY A 53 6.65 -6.49 10.01
CA GLY A 53 6.79 -6.43 11.47
C GLY A 53 7.36 -5.10 11.96
N ASP A 54 7.78 -4.21 11.04
CA ASP A 54 8.43 -2.94 11.37
C ASP A 54 7.87 -1.82 10.49
N ARG A 55 7.05 -0.96 11.10
CA ARG A 55 6.44 0.19 10.42
C ARG A 55 7.46 1.10 9.73
N ALA A 56 8.69 1.18 10.27
CA ALA A 56 9.74 2.02 9.69
C ALA A 56 10.09 1.57 8.27
N LEU A 57 9.96 0.29 7.95
CA LEU A 57 10.20 -0.23 6.60
C LEU A 57 9.15 0.26 5.61
N LEU A 58 7.90 0.33 6.06
CA LEU A 58 6.82 0.90 5.25
C LEU A 58 7.07 2.39 4.98
N ASP A 59 7.47 3.14 6.00
CA ASP A 59 7.77 4.56 5.87
C ASP A 59 8.96 4.79 4.92
N ALA A 60 9.99 3.96 5.02
CA ALA A 60 11.15 4.04 4.13
C ALA A 60 10.76 3.78 2.67
N TRP A 61 9.89 2.80 2.45
CA TRP A 61 9.39 2.50 1.10
C TRP A 61 8.60 3.68 0.53
N MET A 62 7.72 4.29 1.31
CA MET A 62 6.90 5.41 0.85
C MET A 62 7.74 6.61 0.42
N LYS A 63 8.91 6.84 1.06
CA LYS A 63 9.82 7.92 0.67
C LYS A 63 10.29 7.80 -0.78
N ASN A 64 10.40 6.58 -1.30
CA ASN A 64 10.83 6.35 -2.69
C ASN A 64 9.80 6.80 -3.73
N TRP A 65 8.57 7.06 -3.31
CA TRP A 65 7.44 7.35 -4.20
C TRP A 65 6.72 8.66 -3.89
N ARG A 66 7.07 9.30 -2.78
CA ARG A 66 6.33 10.45 -2.25
C ARG A 66 6.28 11.63 -3.20
N ASP A 67 7.25 11.76 -4.09
CA ASP A 67 7.26 12.81 -5.10
C ASP A 67 6.18 12.63 -6.17
N LEU A 68 5.71 11.39 -6.38
CA LEU A 68 4.72 11.06 -7.41
C LEU A 68 3.35 10.67 -6.83
N VAL A 69 3.30 10.36 -5.53
CA VAL A 69 2.14 9.72 -4.89
C VAL A 69 1.88 10.35 -3.53
N ASP A 70 0.61 10.61 -3.23
CA ASP A 70 0.16 10.90 -1.87
C ASP A 70 -0.37 9.60 -1.27
N PHE A 71 0.10 9.27 -0.06
CA PHE A 71 -0.22 8.00 0.59
C PHE A 71 -1.28 8.13 1.65
N GLU A 72 -2.15 7.13 1.71
CA GLU A 72 -3.10 6.92 2.79
C GLU A 72 -2.86 5.50 3.30
N VAL A 73 -2.64 5.34 4.62
CA VAL A 73 -2.23 4.06 5.21
C VAL A 73 -3.22 3.65 6.29
N HIS A 74 -3.73 2.43 6.20
CA HIS A 74 -4.64 1.86 7.18
C HIS A 74 -4.11 0.51 7.67
N PRO A 75 -3.86 0.33 8.98
CA PRO A 75 -3.63 -0.99 9.53
C PRO A 75 -4.94 -1.77 9.43
N VAL A 76 -4.85 -3.00 8.93
CA VAL A 76 -6.03 -3.82 8.66
C VAL A 76 -5.86 -5.23 9.21
N ILE A 77 -6.97 -5.89 9.46
CA ILE A 77 -7.04 -7.30 9.81
C ILE A 77 -7.97 -7.99 8.81
N THR A 78 -7.91 -9.32 8.76
CA THR A 78 -8.81 -10.07 7.89
C THR A 78 -10.24 -9.96 8.38
N SER A 79 -11.20 -10.18 7.48
CA SER A 79 -12.61 -10.24 7.87
C SER A 79 -12.87 -11.35 8.90
N LYS A 80 -12.13 -12.46 8.82
CA LYS A 80 -12.22 -13.53 9.80
C LYS A 80 -11.78 -13.08 11.18
N GLU A 81 -10.63 -12.40 11.27
CA GLU A 81 -10.16 -11.85 12.55
C GLU A 81 -11.16 -10.84 13.13
N ALA A 82 -11.71 -10.00 12.26
CA ALA A 82 -12.73 -9.01 12.66
C ALA A 82 -13.97 -9.72 13.23
N ALA A 83 -14.44 -10.77 12.56
CA ALA A 83 -15.58 -11.56 13.03
C ALA A 83 -15.31 -12.17 14.39
N ASP A 84 -14.11 -12.72 14.60
CA ASP A 84 -13.71 -13.33 15.88
C ASP A 84 -13.65 -12.28 17.00
N ARG A 85 -13.20 -11.07 16.71
CA ARG A 85 -13.12 -9.98 17.70
C ARG A 85 -14.50 -9.40 18.04
N VAL A 86 -15.40 -9.38 17.06
CA VAL A 86 -16.74 -8.80 17.23
C VAL A 86 -17.70 -9.79 17.91
N ALA A 87 -17.48 -11.10 17.75
CA ALA A 87 -18.37 -12.13 18.28
C ALA A 87 -18.72 -11.95 19.77
N PRO A 88 -17.75 -11.67 20.68
CA PRO A 88 -18.08 -11.45 22.10
C PRO A 88 -18.89 -10.18 22.38
N LEU A 89 -18.99 -9.28 21.41
CA LEU A 89 -19.68 -7.99 21.52
C LEU A 89 -21.13 -8.04 21.03
N MET A 90 -21.52 -9.16 20.41
CA MET A 90 -22.85 -9.32 19.79
C MET A 90 -23.91 -9.86 20.74
#